data_76a7a2e4515621fb6c17354770ae4030
#
_entry.id   76a7a2e4515621fb6c17354770ae4030
#
_cell.length_a   1.000
_cell.length_b   1.000
_cell.length_c   1.000
_cell.angle_alpha   90.00
_cell.angle_beta   90.00
_cell.angle_gamma   90.00
#
_symmetry.space_group_name_H-M   'P 1'
#
loop_
_entity.id
_entity.type
_entity.pdbx_description
1 polymer ?
#
loop_
_entity_poly.entity_id
_entity_poly.type
_entity_poly.pdbx_seq_one_letter_code
_entity_poly.pdbx_strand_id
1 'polypeptide(L)'
;MKNILFVFLATFSIHCFSQDTITTAKVKDYMDKEVCVVGKVVSFKLAAEGKNTNYINIDKPYPESVFTVVISNYHLEKLNIRIEDLKDKNIYIKGKITTYKNDPKQIPQIFNPISIVMKKE
;
A
#
# COMPACT_ATOMS: atom_id res chain seq x y z
N MET A 1 4.07 -38.86 -10.01
CA MET A 1 3.80 -38.47 -10.07
C MET A 1 3.54 -37.63 -9.69
N LYS A 2 3.69 -37.62 -9.50
CA LYS A 2 3.47 -36.96 -9.31
C LYS A 2 3.29 -36.05 -8.76
N ASN A 3 3.43 -35.93 -8.49
CA ASN A 3 3.16 -35.13 -8.11
C ASN A 3 3.35 -34.13 -7.75
N ILE A 4 3.46 -33.80 -7.76
CA ILE A 4 3.51 -32.95 -7.66
C ILE A 4 3.21 -31.92 -7.47
N LEU A 5 3.09 -31.92 -7.31
CA LEU A 5 2.68 -31.04 -7.17
C LEU A 5 2.37 -30.25 -6.46
N PHE A 6 2.35 -30.39 -5.93
CA PHE A 6 1.79 -29.68 -5.32
C PHE A 6 2.13 -28.76 -4.73
N VAL A 7 2.67 -28.82 -4.62
CA VAL A 7 2.85 -28.00 -4.17
C VAL A 7 2.98 -26.87 -4.18
N PHE A 8 2.94 -26.79 -4.44
CA PHE A 8 2.75 -25.75 -4.67
C PHE A 8 2.26 -24.89 -4.38
N LEU A 9 2.00 -25.10 -4.15
CA LEU A 9 1.29 -24.32 -3.90
C LEU A 9 1.34 -23.57 -2.97
N ALA A 10 1.54 -23.86 -2.46
CA ALA A 10 1.55 -23.07 -1.52
C ALA A 10 2.23 -21.91 -1.55
N THR A 11 2.58 -21.79 -1.91
CA THR A 11 3.12 -20.80 -1.95
C THR A 11 2.58 -19.71 -2.16
N PHE A 12 2.10 -19.56 -2.25
CA PHE A 12 1.56 -18.66 -2.45
C PHE A 12 1.63 -17.61 -1.99
N SER A 13 1.88 -17.51 -2.02
CA SER A 13 1.88 -16.71 -1.82
C SER A 13 1.39 -15.60 -1.32
N ILE A 14 1.49 -15.12 -0.57
CA ILE A 14 0.97 -14.10 0.20
C ILE A 14 1.91 -12.97 0.47
N HIS A 15 2.99 -12.93 -0.19
CA HIS A 15 4.00 -11.90 0.04
C HIS A 15 4.10 -10.99 -1.13
N CYS A 16 4.57 -9.77 -0.86
CA CYS A 16 4.73 -8.74 -1.86
C CYS A 16 6.10 -8.74 -2.48
N PHE A 17 6.75 -9.85 -2.62
CA PHE A 17 8.08 -9.76 -3.20
C PHE A 17 8.21 -10.60 -4.42
N SER A 18 7.13 -10.81 -5.09
CA SER A 18 7.18 -11.52 -6.35
C SER A 18 7.28 -10.50 -7.48
N GLN A 19 7.09 -10.98 -8.68
CA GLN A 19 7.17 -10.16 -9.87
C GLN A 19 6.13 -9.05 -9.94
N ASP A 20 5.14 -9.06 -9.05
CA ASP A 20 4.10 -8.03 -9.07
C ASP A 20 4.43 -6.80 -8.25
N THR A 21 5.66 -6.71 -7.74
CA THR A 21 6.06 -5.54 -6.97
C THR A 21 6.47 -4.42 -7.91
N ILE A 22 5.90 -3.25 -7.71
CA ILE A 22 6.19 -2.08 -8.55
C ILE A 22 6.54 -0.89 -7.69
N THR A 23 7.19 0.10 -8.30
CA THR A 23 7.50 1.37 -7.63
C THR A 23 6.38 2.36 -7.90
N THR A 24 6.41 3.50 -7.18
CA THR A 24 5.39 4.53 -7.39
C THR A 24 5.43 5.13 -8.79
N ALA A 25 6.57 5.03 -9.47
CA ALA A 25 6.66 5.54 -10.84
C ALA A 25 5.79 4.75 -11.81
N LYS A 26 5.41 3.53 -11.44
CA LYS A 26 4.64 2.66 -12.32
C LYS A 26 3.17 2.53 -11.94
N VAL A 27 2.75 3.12 -10.83
CA VAL A 27 1.38 2.86 -10.35
C VAL A 27 0.30 3.23 -11.36
N LYS A 28 0.53 4.25 -12.17
CA LYS A 28 -0.48 4.67 -13.13
C LYS A 28 -0.73 3.63 -14.22
N ASP A 29 0.22 2.73 -14.43
CA ASP A 29 0.08 1.67 -15.41
C ASP A 29 -0.72 0.48 -14.88
N TYR A 30 -1.05 0.51 -13.59
CA TYR A 30 -1.70 -0.62 -12.92
C TYR A 30 -3.02 -0.22 -12.28
N MET A 31 -3.67 0.80 -12.85
CA MET A 31 -4.96 1.25 -12.31
C MET A 31 -5.95 0.11 -12.30
N ASP A 32 -6.69 0.00 -11.20
CA ASP A 32 -7.72 -1.02 -10.98
C ASP A 32 -7.17 -2.43 -10.87
N LYS A 33 -5.85 -2.57 -10.71
CA LYS A 33 -5.22 -3.88 -10.53
C LYS A 33 -4.70 -4.01 -9.11
N GLU A 34 -4.69 -5.25 -8.63
CA GLU A 34 -4.12 -5.55 -7.32
C GLU A 34 -2.64 -5.83 -7.50
N VAL A 35 -1.81 -5.04 -6.85
CA VAL A 35 -0.35 -5.16 -6.96
C VAL A 35 0.26 -4.86 -5.62
N CYS A 36 1.57 -4.99 -5.56
CA CYS A 36 2.35 -4.61 -4.41
C CYS A 36 3.22 -3.41 -4.79
N VAL A 37 3.07 -2.32 -4.05
CA VAL A 37 3.83 -1.10 -4.30
C VAL A 37 4.89 -0.96 -3.23
N VAL A 38 6.12 -0.66 -3.64
CA VAL A 38 7.21 -0.41 -2.68
C VAL A 38 7.58 1.06 -2.75
N GLY A 39 7.79 1.66 -1.58
CA GLY A 39 8.19 3.05 -1.53
C GLY A 39 8.43 3.50 -0.10
N LYS A 40 8.87 4.74 0.03
CA LYS A 40 9.24 5.31 1.32
C LYS A 40 8.11 6.17 1.88
N VAL A 41 7.81 6.00 3.16
CA VAL A 41 6.83 6.84 3.85
C VAL A 41 7.50 8.18 4.14
N VAL A 42 7.08 9.22 3.43
CA VAL A 42 7.71 10.54 3.60
C VAL A 42 6.88 11.48 4.47
N SER A 43 5.56 11.23 4.55
CA SER A 43 4.71 12.02 5.43
C SER A 43 3.40 11.27 5.64
N PHE A 44 2.64 11.70 6.61
CA PHE A 44 1.33 11.11 6.85
C PHE A 44 0.43 12.13 7.54
N LYS A 45 -0.86 11.87 7.50
CA LYS A 45 -1.84 12.69 8.20
C LYS A 45 -2.78 11.75 8.93
N LEU A 46 -2.75 11.82 10.25
CA LEU A 46 -3.61 10.97 11.06
C LEU A 46 -5.03 11.52 11.07
N ALA A 47 -5.99 10.64 11.30
CA ALA A 47 -7.39 11.03 11.36
C ALA A 47 -7.58 12.07 12.46
N ALA A 48 -8.31 13.12 12.13
CA ALA A 48 -8.68 14.13 13.11
C ALA A 48 -9.68 13.54 14.08
N GLU A 49 -9.84 14.20 15.20
CA GLU A 49 -10.83 13.78 16.19
C GLU A 49 -12.21 13.65 15.55
N GLY A 50 -12.86 12.53 15.78
CA GLY A 50 -14.16 12.28 15.19
C GLY A 50 -14.12 11.79 13.75
N LYS A 51 -12.92 11.63 13.19
CA LYS A 51 -12.76 11.12 11.84
C LYS A 51 -12.10 9.75 11.88
N ASN A 52 -12.13 9.05 10.75
CA ASN A 52 -11.63 7.69 10.68
C ASN A 52 -10.56 7.45 9.63
N THR A 53 -10.20 8.46 8.86
CA THR A 53 -9.37 8.24 7.69
C THR A 53 -7.99 8.82 7.88
N ASN A 54 -6.98 8.00 7.62
CA ASN A 54 -5.58 8.39 7.70
C ASN A 54 -4.97 8.33 6.30
N TYR A 55 -3.96 9.14 6.07
CA TYR A 55 -3.28 9.23 4.78
C TYR A 55 -1.79 9.02 4.97
N ILE A 56 -1.20 8.18 4.13
CA ILE A 56 0.24 7.94 4.14
C ILE A 56 0.75 8.28 2.75
N ASN A 57 1.66 9.26 2.67
CA ASN A 57 2.20 9.69 1.40
C ASN A 57 3.51 8.98 1.13
N ILE A 58 3.58 8.36 -0.04
CA ILE A 58 4.72 7.53 -0.42
C ILE A 58 5.56 8.28 -1.44
N ASP A 59 6.86 8.37 -1.17
CA ASP A 59 7.90 8.97 -2.01
C ASP A 59 7.83 10.48 -2.17
N LYS A 60 6.66 11.07 -2.20
CA LYS A 60 6.51 12.53 -2.28
C LYS A 60 5.44 12.99 -1.31
N PRO A 61 5.67 14.10 -0.59
CA PRO A 61 4.67 14.59 0.35
C PRO A 61 3.56 15.37 -0.37
N TYR A 62 2.43 15.51 0.33
CA TYR A 62 1.36 16.37 -0.15
C TYR A 62 1.87 17.82 -0.21
N PRO A 63 1.54 18.59 -1.23
CA PRO A 63 0.54 18.34 -2.26
C PRO A 63 1.11 17.76 -3.56
N GLU A 64 2.36 17.36 -3.55
CA GLU A 64 3.01 16.80 -4.74
C GLU A 64 2.96 15.28 -4.77
N SER A 65 1.98 14.72 -4.09
CA SER A 65 1.84 13.29 -3.92
C SER A 65 1.80 12.54 -5.25
N VAL A 66 2.51 11.42 -5.29
CA VAL A 66 2.49 10.54 -6.47
C VAL A 66 1.74 9.26 -6.17
N PHE A 67 1.58 8.92 -4.89
CA PHE A 67 0.88 7.73 -4.48
C PHE A 67 0.56 7.86 -2.99
N THR A 68 -0.66 7.53 -2.60
CA THR A 68 -1.11 7.68 -1.22
C THR A 68 -1.81 6.40 -0.77
N VAL A 69 -1.51 6.00 0.46
CA VAL A 69 -2.26 4.92 1.11
C VAL A 69 -3.32 5.60 1.97
N VAL A 70 -4.58 5.22 1.77
CA VAL A 70 -5.70 5.75 2.53
C VAL A 70 -6.22 4.61 3.39
N ILE A 71 -6.19 4.77 4.71
CA ILE A 71 -6.47 3.65 5.59
C ILE A 71 -7.28 4.10 6.80
N SER A 72 -8.31 3.33 7.13
CA SER A 72 -9.18 3.65 8.25
C SER A 72 -8.55 3.22 9.58
N ASN A 73 -9.01 3.84 10.67
CA ASN A 73 -8.53 3.45 12.00
C ASN A 73 -8.79 1.98 12.28
N TYR A 74 -9.96 1.49 11.89
CA TYR A 74 -10.29 0.09 12.09
C TYR A 74 -9.32 -0.82 11.36
N HIS A 75 -8.96 -0.44 10.13
CA HIS A 75 -8.07 -1.26 9.32
C HIS A 75 -6.65 -1.26 9.88
N LEU A 76 -6.21 -0.13 10.44
CA LEU A 76 -4.91 -0.06 11.11
C LEU A 76 -4.86 -1.05 12.26
N GLU A 77 -5.93 -1.12 13.05
CA GLU A 77 -6.00 -2.09 14.15
C GLU A 77 -5.96 -3.51 13.62
N LYS A 78 -6.71 -3.75 12.57
CA LYS A 78 -6.79 -5.08 11.98
C LYS A 78 -5.43 -5.54 11.48
N LEU A 79 -4.65 -4.64 10.90
CA LEU A 79 -3.31 -4.96 10.42
C LEU A 79 -2.25 -4.85 11.51
N ASN A 80 -2.64 -4.36 12.69
CA ASN A 80 -1.73 -4.17 13.82
C ASN A 80 -0.57 -3.23 13.44
N ILE A 81 -0.92 -2.07 12.89
CA ILE A 81 0.05 -1.10 12.40
C ILE A 81 -0.14 0.24 13.07
N ARG A 82 0.98 0.86 13.42
CA ARG A 82 1.03 2.24 13.87
C ARG A 82 1.73 3.04 12.78
N ILE A 83 1.02 4.00 12.21
CA ILE A 83 1.56 4.79 11.11
C ILE A 83 2.84 5.52 11.52
N GLU A 84 2.89 6.01 12.75
CA GLU A 84 4.06 6.75 13.24
C GLU A 84 5.34 5.92 13.16
N ASP A 85 5.21 4.61 13.29
CA ASP A 85 6.37 3.72 13.23
C ASP A 85 6.89 3.55 11.82
N LEU A 86 6.14 3.99 10.83
CA LEU A 86 6.51 3.80 9.42
C LEU A 86 7.24 5.00 8.83
N LYS A 87 7.30 6.12 9.56
CA LYS A 87 7.90 7.34 9.03
C LYS A 87 9.33 7.09 8.59
N ASP A 88 9.63 7.50 7.38
CA ASP A 88 10.95 7.38 6.75
C ASP A 88 11.37 5.94 6.47
N LYS A 89 10.45 4.99 6.58
CA LYS A 89 10.72 3.59 6.27
C LYS A 89 10.26 3.26 4.88
N ASN A 90 10.94 2.30 4.26
CA ASN A 90 10.47 1.74 3.00
C ASN A 90 9.51 0.61 3.33
N ILE A 91 8.37 0.59 2.65
CA ILE A 91 7.35 -0.40 2.94
C ILE A 91 6.82 -1.00 1.64
N TYR A 92 6.25 -2.20 1.77
CA TYR A 92 5.51 -2.85 0.71
C TYR A 92 4.03 -2.72 1.04
N ILE A 93 3.24 -2.20 0.10
CA ILE A 93 1.80 -2.04 0.28
C ILE A 93 1.10 -2.89 -0.76
N LYS A 94 0.28 -3.83 -0.32
CA LYS A 94 -0.45 -4.69 -1.24
C LYS A 94 -1.91 -4.27 -1.26
N GLY A 95 -2.44 -4.06 -2.45
CA GLY A 95 -3.83 -3.69 -2.61
C GLY A 95 -4.15 -3.28 -4.03
N LYS A 96 -5.37 -2.83 -4.21
CA LYS A 96 -5.87 -2.42 -5.51
C LYS A 96 -5.63 -0.93 -5.71
N ILE A 97 -5.05 -0.57 -6.83
CA ILE A 97 -4.78 0.83 -7.14
C ILE A 97 -6.03 1.48 -7.72
N THR A 98 -6.45 2.57 -7.10
CA THR A 98 -7.62 3.32 -7.54
C THR A 98 -7.30 4.81 -7.46
N THR A 99 -8.25 5.63 -7.85
CA THR A 99 -8.18 7.07 -7.61
C THR A 99 -9.44 7.47 -6.87
N TYR A 100 -9.34 8.56 -6.12
CA TYR A 100 -10.51 9.13 -5.50
C TYR A 100 -11.28 9.89 -6.59
N LYS A 101 -12.52 9.50 -6.77
CA LYS A 101 -13.35 10.03 -7.86
C LYS A 101 -13.38 11.54 -7.91
N ASN A 102 -13.39 12.19 -6.75
CA ASN A 102 -13.49 13.64 -6.68
C ASN A 102 -12.16 14.35 -6.61
N ASP A 103 -11.06 13.62 -6.80
CA ASP A 103 -9.74 14.22 -6.78
C ASP A 103 -9.41 14.80 -8.14
N PRO A 104 -9.29 16.13 -8.25
CA PRO A 104 -8.97 16.73 -9.55
C PRO A 104 -7.59 16.32 -10.07
N LYS A 105 -6.70 15.92 -9.19
CA LYS A 105 -5.37 15.50 -9.59
C LYS A 105 -5.27 14.01 -9.92
N GLN A 106 -6.29 13.24 -9.59
CA GLN A 106 -6.33 11.81 -9.88
C GLN A 106 -5.09 11.10 -9.35
N ILE A 107 -4.71 11.40 -8.11
CA ILE A 107 -3.55 10.76 -7.50
C ILE A 107 -3.87 9.30 -7.22
N PRO A 108 -3.03 8.37 -7.69
CA PRO A 108 -3.26 6.95 -7.42
C PRO A 108 -3.19 6.67 -5.92
N GLN A 109 -4.02 5.74 -5.48
CA GLN A 109 -4.07 5.39 -4.06
C GLN A 109 -4.45 3.93 -3.90
N ILE A 110 -4.14 3.40 -2.72
CA ILE A 110 -4.68 2.12 -2.27
C ILE A 110 -5.48 2.42 -1.02
N PHE A 111 -6.75 2.06 -1.03
CA PHE A 111 -7.63 2.25 0.10
C PHE A 111 -7.72 0.96 0.90
N ASN A 112 -7.44 1.02 2.20
CA ASN A 112 -7.48 -0.13 3.11
C ASN A 112 -6.72 -1.32 2.51
N PRO A 113 -5.39 -1.22 2.43
CA PRO A 113 -4.58 -2.26 1.78
C PRO A 113 -4.73 -3.62 2.45
N ILE A 114 -4.45 -4.65 1.68
CA ILE A 114 -4.47 -6.02 2.18
C ILE A 114 -3.36 -6.21 3.20
N SER A 115 -2.21 -5.62 2.94
CA SER A 115 -1.09 -5.72 3.87
C SER A 115 -0.14 -4.56 3.71
N ILE A 116 0.58 -4.26 4.77
CA ILE A 116 1.69 -3.31 4.77
C ILE A 116 2.81 -3.99 5.53
N VAL A 117 3.96 -4.11 4.88
CA VAL A 117 5.12 -4.80 5.47
C VAL A 117 6.33 -3.90 5.32
N MET A 118 7.10 -3.74 6.40
CA MET A 118 8.32 -2.97 6.30
C MET A 118 9.38 -3.74 5.53
N LYS A 119 10.05 -3.03 4.62
CA LYS A 119 11.13 -3.63 3.85
C LYS A 119 12.35 -3.76 4.73
N LYS A 120 12.96 -4.93 4.72
CA LYS A 120 14.18 -5.13 5.48
C LYS A 120 15.34 -4.40 4.80
N GLU A 121 16.20 -3.83 5.62
CA GLU A 121 17.34 -3.09 5.13
C GLU A 121 18.58 -3.92 5.05
#